data_5e346a559d21505a27cfa3c2fe6f75fb
#
_entry.id   5e346a559d21505a27cfa3c2fe6f75fb
#
_cell.length_a   1.000
_cell.length_b   1.000
_cell.length_c   1.000
_cell.angle_alpha   90.00
_cell.angle_beta   90.00
_cell.angle_gamma   90.00
#
_symmetry.space_group_name_H-M   'P 1'
#
loop_
_entity.id
_entity.type
_entity.pdbx_description
1 polymer ?
#
loop_
_entity_poly.entity_id
_entity_poly.type
_entity_poly.pdbx_seq_one_letter_code
_entity_poly.pdbx_strand_id
1 'polypeptide(L)'
;MKNESPLTARAAVRALTASKIRELYNAGIGNPSVLPFWVGEPDEPTPDFIRKAGTESIAAGEVFYTHNLGIPELREALAVYISRLHRKTVPEQIAVTSAGVNALMVASQLLVDPGDRVVEVVPLWPNLQEIPKILGARVDTVALKFSQEGWKLDLDELLDRLKPGSRALYLNSPNNPTGWTVTRAEQKAILEHCRRHGIWIFADDAYERLYYGEEGIAPSF
;
A
#
# COMPACT_ATOMS: atom_id res chain seq x y z
N MET A 1 6.01 39.30 14.12
CA MET A 1 5.01 38.21 14.28
C MET A 1 4.25 38.09 12.97
N LYS A 2 4.46 37.01 12.18
CA LYS A 2 3.65 36.75 10.99
C LYS A 2 2.23 36.44 11.47
N ASN A 3 1.25 37.23 11.05
CA ASN A 3 -0.17 36.94 11.24
C ASN A 3 -0.47 35.60 10.55
N GLU A 4 -0.41 34.51 11.29
CA GLU A 4 -0.92 33.23 10.77
C GLU A 4 -2.43 33.37 10.63
N SER A 5 -2.95 33.12 9.45
CA SER A 5 -4.39 33.06 9.22
C SER A 5 -5.00 32.07 10.22
N PRO A 6 -6.11 32.41 10.90
CA PRO A 6 -6.77 31.49 11.84
C PRO A 6 -7.28 30.20 11.13
N LEU A 7 -7.39 30.21 9.82
CA LEU A 7 -7.80 29.07 8.97
C LEU A 7 -6.56 28.35 8.43
N THR A 8 -6.04 27.39 9.17
CA THR A 8 -4.88 26.58 8.77
C THR A 8 -5.24 25.09 8.76
N ALA A 9 -4.55 24.30 7.93
CA ALA A 9 -4.64 22.85 7.99
C ALA A 9 -4.18 22.30 9.35
N ARG A 10 -4.62 21.11 9.71
CA ARG A 10 -4.18 20.40 10.93
C ARG A 10 -2.65 20.38 11.01
N ALA A 11 -2.09 20.47 12.21
CA ALA A 11 -0.64 20.48 12.43
C ALA A 11 0.04 19.23 11.82
N ALA A 12 -0.53 18.05 11.99
CA ALA A 12 -0.03 16.81 11.40
C ALA A 12 0.08 16.87 9.86
N VAL A 13 -0.90 17.52 9.20
CA VAL A 13 -0.89 17.69 7.73
C VAL A 13 0.15 18.73 7.30
N ARG A 14 0.31 19.80 8.05
CA ARG A 14 1.33 20.83 7.77
C ARG A 14 2.76 20.34 7.96
N ALA A 15 2.95 19.30 8.77
CA ALA A 15 4.26 18.69 9.02
C ALA A 15 4.68 17.69 7.93
N LEU A 16 3.80 17.32 7.00
CA LEU A 16 4.11 16.38 5.93
C LEU A 16 5.16 16.97 4.98
N THR A 17 6.06 16.11 4.53
CA THR A 17 7.04 16.46 3.50
C THR A 17 6.43 16.23 2.12
N ALA A 18 6.60 17.20 1.22
CA ALA A 18 6.14 17.05 -0.15
C ALA A 18 6.83 15.87 -0.84
N SER A 19 6.07 15.13 -1.66
CA SER A 19 6.59 13.98 -2.40
C SER A 19 7.67 14.38 -3.40
N LYS A 20 8.87 13.83 -3.26
CA LYS A 20 9.97 14.02 -4.22
C LYS A 20 9.67 13.40 -5.59
N ILE A 21 8.89 12.32 -5.63
CA ILE A 21 8.40 11.72 -6.88
C ILE A 21 7.55 12.74 -7.64
N ARG A 22 6.65 13.44 -6.94
CA ARG A 22 5.79 14.46 -7.56
C ARG A 22 6.59 15.67 -8.04
N GLU A 23 7.63 16.07 -7.33
CA GLU A 23 8.53 17.13 -7.74
C GLU A 23 9.21 16.80 -9.08
N LEU A 24 9.78 15.59 -9.21
CA LEU A 24 10.41 15.12 -10.44
C LEU A 24 9.39 14.98 -11.58
N TYR A 25 8.21 14.40 -11.32
CA TYR A 25 7.13 14.30 -12.29
C TYR A 25 6.74 15.66 -12.86
N ASN A 26 6.53 16.65 -11.99
CA ASN A 26 6.12 18.00 -12.41
C ASN A 26 7.22 18.72 -13.20
N ALA A 27 8.50 18.40 -12.93
CA ALA A 27 9.63 19.00 -13.66
C ALA A 27 9.78 18.44 -15.09
N GLY A 28 9.32 17.21 -15.33
CA GLY A 28 9.51 16.52 -16.61
C GLY A 28 8.27 16.32 -17.46
N ILE A 29 7.07 16.50 -16.88
CA ILE A 29 5.81 16.27 -17.61
C ILE A 29 5.70 17.13 -18.86
N GLY A 30 5.31 16.51 -19.99
CA GLY A 30 5.14 17.20 -21.28
C GLY A 30 6.46 17.46 -22.01
N ASN A 31 7.62 17.06 -21.48
CA ASN A 31 8.89 17.16 -22.18
C ASN A 31 9.21 15.87 -22.95
N PRO A 32 9.12 15.86 -24.31
CA PRO A 32 9.32 14.65 -25.11
C PRO A 32 10.77 14.12 -25.09
N SER A 33 11.72 14.90 -24.56
CA SER A 33 13.13 14.48 -24.43
C SER A 33 13.41 13.71 -23.13
N VAL A 34 12.41 13.59 -22.25
CA VAL A 34 12.56 12.91 -20.95
C VAL A 34 11.88 11.56 -21.00
N LEU A 35 12.62 10.50 -20.61
CA LEU A 35 12.05 9.17 -20.40
C LEU A 35 11.36 9.13 -19.03
N PRO A 36 10.04 8.85 -18.97
CA PRO A 36 9.22 8.99 -17.77
C PRO A 36 9.29 7.76 -16.86
N PHE A 37 10.34 7.63 -16.04
CA PHE A 37 10.48 6.53 -15.07
C PHE A 37 10.02 6.92 -13.63
N TRP A 38 9.16 7.92 -13.47
CA TRP A 38 8.80 8.48 -12.15
C TRP A 38 7.52 7.94 -11.52
N VAL A 39 6.63 7.32 -12.29
CA VAL A 39 5.40 6.72 -11.78
C VAL A 39 5.23 5.29 -12.29
N GLY A 40 4.57 4.45 -11.47
CA GLY A 40 4.27 3.07 -11.82
C GLY A 40 2.98 3.00 -12.64
N GLU A 41 3.05 3.31 -13.93
CA GLU A 41 1.95 3.15 -14.87
C GLU A 41 2.40 2.36 -16.10
N PRO A 42 1.50 1.55 -16.71
CA PRO A 42 1.82 0.86 -17.95
C PRO A 42 1.92 1.84 -19.12
N ASP A 43 2.66 1.48 -20.14
CA ASP A 43 2.78 2.18 -21.43
C ASP A 43 1.68 1.76 -22.43
N GLU A 44 0.92 0.72 -22.09
CA GLU A 44 -0.23 0.26 -22.87
C GLU A 44 -1.56 0.77 -22.28
N PRO A 45 -2.54 1.10 -23.15
CA PRO A 45 -3.87 1.45 -22.68
C PRO A 45 -4.57 0.24 -22.03
N THR A 46 -5.51 0.51 -21.14
CA THR A 46 -6.39 -0.53 -20.56
C THR A 46 -6.98 -1.41 -21.67
N PRO A 47 -6.93 -2.76 -21.57
CA PRO A 47 -7.45 -3.67 -22.58
C PRO A 47 -8.89 -3.36 -23.01
N ASP A 48 -9.17 -3.57 -24.30
CA ASP A 48 -10.46 -3.19 -24.92
C ASP A 48 -11.67 -3.81 -24.21
N PHE A 49 -11.59 -5.07 -23.79
CA PHE A 49 -12.71 -5.73 -23.12
C PHE A 49 -13.06 -5.07 -21.78
N ILE A 50 -12.07 -4.53 -21.05
CA ILE A 50 -12.29 -3.82 -19.80
C ILE A 50 -12.94 -2.45 -20.08
N ARG A 51 -12.39 -1.71 -21.07
CA ARG A 51 -12.94 -0.40 -21.47
C ARG A 51 -14.37 -0.53 -21.97
N LYS A 52 -14.66 -1.58 -22.75
CA LYS A 52 -15.98 -1.88 -23.26
C LYS A 52 -16.96 -2.16 -22.13
N ALA A 53 -16.61 -3.03 -21.18
CA ALA A 53 -17.46 -3.33 -20.03
C ALA A 53 -17.81 -2.08 -19.22
N GLY A 54 -16.84 -1.20 -18.95
CA GLY A 54 -17.09 0.06 -18.26
C GLY A 54 -18.00 1.01 -19.04
N THR A 55 -17.83 1.09 -20.35
CA THR A 55 -18.69 1.94 -21.22
C THR A 55 -20.12 1.39 -21.30
N GLU A 56 -20.28 0.09 -21.40
CA GLU A 56 -21.59 -0.58 -21.43
C GLU A 56 -22.36 -0.40 -20.12
N SER A 57 -21.68 -0.52 -18.97
CA SER A 57 -22.26 -0.26 -17.64
C SER A 57 -22.79 1.17 -17.52
N ILE A 58 -22.00 2.16 -17.94
CA ILE A 58 -22.43 3.56 -17.96
C ILE A 58 -23.62 3.76 -18.91
N ALA A 59 -23.58 3.20 -20.12
CA ALA A 59 -24.64 3.29 -21.10
C ALA A 59 -25.95 2.62 -20.64
N ALA A 60 -25.83 1.55 -19.85
CA ALA A 60 -26.99 0.86 -19.23
C ALA A 60 -27.58 1.62 -18.05
N GLY A 61 -26.96 2.74 -17.61
CA GLY A 61 -27.44 3.53 -16.49
C GLY A 61 -27.16 2.92 -15.12
N GLU A 62 -26.13 2.08 -14.99
CA GLU A 62 -25.69 1.48 -13.72
C GLU A 62 -24.94 2.49 -12.85
N VAL A 63 -25.63 3.57 -12.43
CA VAL A 63 -25.03 4.76 -11.77
C VAL A 63 -25.61 5.03 -10.39
N PHE A 64 -26.34 4.07 -9.81
CA PHE A 64 -26.97 4.21 -8.52
C PHE A 64 -26.06 3.78 -7.37
N TYR A 65 -26.50 4.07 -6.13
CA TYR A 65 -25.80 3.61 -4.93
C TYR A 65 -25.65 2.10 -4.92
N THR A 66 -24.46 1.64 -4.54
CA THR A 66 -24.13 0.24 -4.38
C THR A 66 -24.02 -0.14 -2.89
N HIS A 67 -23.77 -1.42 -2.60
CA HIS A 67 -23.43 -1.86 -1.27
C HIS A 67 -22.14 -1.21 -0.78
N ASN A 68 -22.08 -0.84 0.53
CA ASN A 68 -20.94 -0.11 1.13
C ASN A 68 -19.58 -0.79 0.96
N LEU A 69 -19.56 -2.12 0.85
CA LEU A 69 -18.32 -2.91 0.67
C LEU A 69 -18.03 -3.21 -0.82
N GLY A 70 -18.80 -2.65 -1.74
CA GLY A 70 -18.68 -2.93 -3.19
C GLY A 70 -19.77 -3.89 -3.69
N ILE A 71 -19.96 -3.93 -5.02
CA ILE A 71 -20.96 -4.80 -5.64
C ILE A 71 -20.60 -6.27 -5.39
N PRO A 72 -21.63 -7.14 -5.13
CA PRO A 72 -21.40 -8.55 -4.80
C PRO A 72 -20.58 -9.29 -5.85
N GLU A 73 -20.85 -9.08 -7.13
CA GLU A 73 -20.19 -9.75 -8.25
C GLU A 73 -18.68 -9.48 -8.28
N LEU A 74 -18.27 -8.25 -8.00
CA LEU A 74 -16.85 -7.89 -7.91
C LEU A 74 -16.19 -8.53 -6.68
N ARG A 75 -16.86 -8.51 -5.54
CA ARG A 75 -16.34 -9.11 -4.30
C ARG A 75 -16.18 -10.63 -4.46
N GLU A 76 -17.13 -11.31 -5.10
CA GLU A 76 -17.05 -12.74 -5.44
C GLU A 76 -15.88 -13.02 -6.38
N ALA A 77 -15.73 -12.23 -7.46
CA ALA A 77 -14.65 -12.37 -8.40
C ALA A 77 -13.27 -12.18 -7.73
N LEU A 78 -13.14 -11.18 -6.85
CA LEU A 78 -11.92 -10.95 -6.08
C LEU A 78 -11.64 -12.07 -5.08
N ALA A 79 -12.64 -12.60 -4.41
CA ALA A 79 -12.49 -13.73 -3.50
C ALA A 79 -11.98 -14.98 -4.24
N VAL A 80 -12.52 -15.26 -5.43
CA VAL A 80 -12.05 -16.36 -6.31
C VAL A 80 -10.61 -16.10 -6.76
N TYR A 81 -10.30 -14.87 -7.20
CA TYR A 81 -8.96 -14.48 -7.64
C TYR A 81 -7.93 -14.70 -6.53
N ILE A 82 -8.15 -14.14 -5.34
CA ILE A 82 -7.25 -14.27 -4.20
C ILE A 82 -7.11 -15.73 -3.75
N SER A 83 -8.22 -16.49 -3.78
CA SER A 83 -8.20 -17.91 -3.41
C SER A 83 -7.35 -18.78 -4.33
N ARG A 84 -7.25 -18.42 -5.60
CA ARG A 84 -6.39 -19.12 -6.57
C ARG A 84 -4.91 -18.81 -6.39
N LEU A 85 -4.59 -17.62 -5.91
CA LEU A 85 -3.21 -17.13 -5.84
C LEU A 85 -2.56 -17.37 -4.48
N HIS A 86 -3.30 -17.22 -3.40
CA HIS A 86 -2.73 -17.18 -2.05
C HIS A 86 -3.43 -18.10 -1.06
N ARG A 87 -4.60 -17.69 -0.57
CA ARG A 87 -5.33 -18.39 0.49
C ARG A 87 -6.83 -18.35 0.24
N LYS A 88 -7.52 -19.36 0.75
CA LYS A 88 -8.98 -19.38 0.72
C LYS A 88 -9.55 -18.09 1.30
N THR A 89 -10.30 -17.38 0.48
CA THR A 89 -10.92 -16.08 0.80
C THR A 89 -12.38 -16.13 0.40
N VAL A 90 -13.24 -15.50 1.20
CA VAL A 90 -14.68 -15.41 0.94
C VAL A 90 -15.09 -13.95 0.72
N PRO A 91 -16.22 -13.68 0.04
CA PRO A 91 -16.65 -12.30 -0.27
C PRO A 91 -16.80 -11.39 0.95
N GLU A 92 -17.10 -11.95 2.13
CA GLU A 92 -17.23 -11.22 3.40
C GLU A 92 -15.90 -10.64 3.89
N GLN A 93 -14.77 -11.13 3.36
CA GLN A 93 -13.42 -10.65 3.66
C GLN A 93 -12.94 -9.58 2.65
N ILE A 94 -13.78 -9.21 1.68
CA ILE A 94 -13.46 -8.25 0.63
C ILE A 94 -14.23 -6.96 0.83
N ALA A 95 -13.51 -5.86 0.85
CA ALA A 95 -14.07 -4.51 0.75
C ALA A 95 -13.43 -3.79 -0.44
N VAL A 96 -14.25 -3.23 -1.31
CA VAL A 96 -13.82 -2.47 -2.48
C VAL A 96 -13.84 -0.98 -2.15
N THR A 97 -12.78 -0.28 -2.50
CA THR A 97 -12.66 1.17 -2.34
C THR A 97 -12.34 1.83 -3.68
N SER A 98 -12.43 3.14 -3.75
CA SER A 98 -12.15 3.90 -4.98
C SER A 98 -10.68 3.79 -5.44
N ALA A 99 -9.76 3.49 -4.51
CA ALA A 99 -8.34 3.29 -4.80
C ALA A 99 -7.67 2.56 -3.63
N GLY A 100 -6.52 1.90 -3.89
CA GLY A 100 -5.72 1.25 -2.84
C GLY A 100 -5.31 2.21 -1.72
N VAL A 101 -4.91 3.44 -2.05
CA VAL A 101 -4.56 4.46 -1.04
C VAL A 101 -5.76 4.80 -0.14
N ASN A 102 -6.97 4.78 -0.68
CA ASN A 102 -8.18 4.99 0.12
C ASN A 102 -8.43 3.79 1.05
N ALA A 103 -8.22 2.56 0.58
CA ALA A 103 -8.30 1.35 1.41
C ALA A 103 -7.31 1.43 2.58
N LEU A 104 -6.06 1.81 2.32
CA LEU A 104 -5.02 1.96 3.34
C LEU A 104 -5.39 3.02 4.39
N MET A 105 -5.92 4.17 3.95
CA MET A 105 -6.36 5.23 4.87
C MET A 105 -7.53 4.76 5.73
N VAL A 106 -8.56 4.14 5.14
CA VAL A 106 -9.75 3.66 5.88
C VAL A 106 -9.37 2.56 6.87
N ALA A 107 -8.55 1.59 6.45
CA ALA A 107 -8.07 0.53 7.32
C ALA A 107 -7.21 1.08 8.48
N SER A 108 -6.36 2.08 8.19
CA SER A 108 -5.56 2.74 9.23
C SER A 108 -6.43 3.50 10.22
N GLN A 109 -7.46 4.22 9.76
CA GLN A 109 -8.44 4.89 10.64
C GLN A 109 -9.21 3.91 11.51
N LEU A 110 -9.44 2.69 11.02
CA LEU A 110 -10.12 1.64 11.78
C LEU A 110 -9.25 1.06 12.90
N LEU A 111 -7.94 1.01 12.71
CA LEU A 111 -7.03 0.21 13.55
C LEU A 111 -6.00 1.03 14.34
N VAL A 112 -5.74 2.28 13.98
CA VAL A 112 -4.65 3.08 14.55
C VAL A 112 -5.18 4.35 15.21
N ASP A 113 -4.92 4.48 16.49
CA ASP A 113 -5.24 5.67 17.28
C ASP A 113 -4.04 6.64 17.36
N PRO A 114 -4.29 7.95 17.62
CA PRO A 114 -3.23 8.89 17.91
C PRO A 114 -2.37 8.43 19.10
N GLY A 115 -1.04 8.44 18.89
CA GLY A 115 -0.08 8.00 19.89
C GLY A 115 0.26 6.51 19.84
N ASP A 116 -0.45 5.70 19.06
CA ASP A 116 -0.08 4.32 18.78
C ASP A 116 1.31 4.25 18.15
N ARG A 117 2.02 3.17 18.43
CA ARG A 117 3.32 2.90 17.83
C ARG A 117 3.15 1.99 16.62
N VAL A 118 3.64 2.42 15.47
CA VAL A 118 3.69 1.62 14.24
C VAL A 118 5.13 1.47 13.76
N VAL A 119 5.41 0.40 13.01
CA VAL A 119 6.71 0.14 12.39
C VAL A 119 6.55 0.13 10.89
N GLU A 120 7.46 0.76 10.17
CA GLU A 120 7.50 0.82 8.71
C GLU A 120 8.79 0.24 8.16
N VAL A 121 8.72 -0.57 7.10
CA VAL A 121 9.90 -0.98 6.32
C VAL A 121 10.15 0.04 5.23
N VAL A 122 11.31 0.71 5.28
CA VAL A 122 11.66 1.83 4.37
C VAL A 122 12.89 1.52 3.51
N PRO A 123 13.10 2.17 2.33
CA PRO A 123 12.23 3.18 1.72
C PRO A 123 10.86 2.59 1.35
N LEU A 124 9.83 3.43 1.43
CA LEU A 124 8.44 3.03 1.26
C LEU A 124 7.71 4.09 0.42
N TRP A 125 6.69 3.66 -0.32
CA TRP A 125 5.84 4.59 -1.07
C TRP A 125 5.27 5.67 -0.14
N PRO A 126 5.45 6.98 -0.48
CA PRO A 126 5.18 8.07 0.46
C PRO A 126 3.77 8.08 1.06
N ASN A 127 2.75 7.69 0.29
CA ASN A 127 1.39 7.69 0.83
C ASN A 127 1.22 6.65 1.95
N LEU A 128 1.80 5.46 1.79
CA LEU A 128 1.75 4.44 2.84
C LEU A 128 2.53 4.89 4.07
N GLN A 129 3.65 5.58 3.87
CA GLN A 129 4.50 6.10 4.95
C GLN A 129 3.85 7.25 5.73
N GLU A 130 3.07 8.12 5.07
CA GLU A 130 2.53 9.32 5.70
C GLU A 130 1.16 9.09 6.37
N ILE A 131 0.42 8.03 5.99
CA ILE A 131 -0.91 7.73 6.55
C ILE A 131 -0.89 7.62 8.09
N PRO A 132 -0.04 6.81 8.73
CA PRO A 132 -0.05 6.71 10.19
C PRO A 132 0.37 8.03 10.87
N LYS A 133 1.25 8.83 10.26
CA LYS A 133 1.64 10.16 10.77
C LYS A 133 0.46 11.14 10.73
N ILE A 134 -0.35 11.12 9.65
CA ILE A 134 -1.58 11.92 9.53
C ILE A 134 -2.55 11.60 10.66
N LEU A 135 -2.62 10.33 11.07
CA LEU A 135 -3.46 9.86 12.18
C LEU A 135 -2.86 10.15 13.56
N GLY A 136 -1.61 10.63 13.63
CA GLY A 136 -0.95 10.98 14.89
C GLY A 136 -0.24 9.80 15.54
N ALA A 137 0.02 8.72 14.83
CA ALA A 137 0.82 7.61 15.31
C ALA A 137 2.30 7.99 15.45
N ARG A 138 3.00 7.29 16.34
CA ARG A 138 4.47 7.31 16.45
C ARG A 138 5.05 6.27 15.52
N VAL A 139 5.84 6.71 14.55
CA VAL A 139 6.39 5.87 13.50
C VAL A 139 7.85 5.54 13.79
N ASP A 140 8.15 4.26 13.93
CA ASP A 140 9.50 3.72 13.91
C ASP A 140 9.79 3.09 12.55
N THR A 141 11.03 3.18 12.08
CA THR A 141 11.41 2.66 10.76
C THR A 141 12.47 1.58 10.87
N VAL A 142 12.42 0.61 9.96
CA VAL A 142 13.48 -0.35 9.68
C VAL A 142 13.88 -0.19 8.23
N ALA A 143 15.16 0.13 8.00
CA ALA A 143 15.64 0.41 6.67
C ALA A 143 16.07 -0.88 5.94
N LEU A 144 15.61 -1.05 4.70
CA LEU A 144 16.21 -2.02 3.79
C LEU A 144 17.67 -1.65 3.54
N LYS A 145 18.56 -2.64 3.52
CA LYS A 145 19.99 -2.46 3.30
C LYS A 145 20.32 -2.82 1.86
N PHE A 146 21.02 -1.93 1.17
CA PHE A 146 21.49 -2.20 -0.20
C PHE A 146 22.87 -2.84 -0.20
N SER A 147 23.03 -3.89 -1.01
CA SER A 147 24.29 -4.59 -1.24
C SER A 147 24.48 -4.90 -2.73
N GLN A 148 25.58 -5.53 -3.10
CA GLN A 148 25.80 -5.99 -4.47
C GLN A 148 24.77 -7.06 -4.91
N GLU A 149 24.14 -7.73 -3.97
CA GLU A 149 23.08 -8.72 -4.22
C GLU A 149 21.68 -8.11 -4.21
N GLY A 150 21.57 -6.77 -4.13
CA GLY A 150 20.33 -6.01 -4.10
C GLY A 150 19.91 -5.59 -2.69
N TRP A 151 18.63 -5.23 -2.56
CA TRP A 151 18.03 -4.79 -1.31
C TRP A 151 17.69 -5.98 -0.42
N LYS A 152 17.96 -5.86 0.89
CA LYS A 152 17.70 -6.89 1.90
C LYS A 152 17.06 -6.30 3.14
N LEU A 153 16.16 -7.05 3.74
CA LEU A 153 15.62 -6.79 5.06
C LEU A 153 16.55 -7.42 6.13
N ASP A 154 16.85 -6.66 7.16
CA ASP A 154 17.36 -7.21 8.40
C ASP A 154 16.16 -7.69 9.24
N LEU A 155 15.88 -9.00 9.15
CA LEU A 155 14.71 -9.58 9.80
C LEU A 155 14.81 -9.48 11.33
N ASP A 156 15.98 -9.69 11.90
CA ASP A 156 16.17 -9.62 13.35
C ASP A 156 15.93 -8.19 13.85
N GLU A 157 16.44 -7.17 13.14
CA GLU A 157 16.16 -5.77 13.43
C GLU A 157 14.66 -5.48 13.36
N LEU A 158 13.95 -6.00 12.35
CA LEU A 158 12.50 -5.80 12.22
C LEU A 158 11.74 -6.43 13.39
N LEU A 159 12.03 -7.68 13.73
CA LEU A 159 11.36 -8.37 14.83
C LEU A 159 11.65 -7.72 16.18
N ASP A 160 12.85 -7.19 16.40
CA ASP A 160 13.21 -6.42 17.59
C ASP A 160 12.49 -5.08 17.67
N ARG A 161 12.16 -4.47 16.53
CA ARG A 161 11.34 -3.24 16.49
C ARG A 161 9.86 -3.50 16.74
N LEU A 162 9.36 -4.65 16.31
CA LEU A 162 7.96 -5.07 16.52
C LEU A 162 7.75 -5.60 17.95
N LYS A 163 7.88 -4.71 18.94
CA LYS A 163 7.75 -5.03 20.36
C LYS A 163 6.28 -5.23 20.76
N PRO A 164 6.02 -5.94 21.86
CA PRO A 164 4.70 -5.93 22.49
C PRO A 164 4.21 -4.47 22.69
N GLY A 165 2.98 -4.20 22.29
CA GLY A 165 2.41 -2.85 22.27
C GLY A 165 2.63 -2.06 20.99
N SER A 166 3.36 -2.58 20.00
CA SER A 166 3.29 -2.06 18.64
C SER A 166 1.89 -2.34 18.07
N ARG A 167 1.25 -1.33 17.46
CA ARG A 167 -0.09 -1.47 16.89
C ARG A 167 -0.06 -2.18 15.54
N ALA A 168 0.85 -1.76 14.66
CA ALA A 168 0.90 -2.28 13.31
C ALA A 168 2.31 -2.23 12.70
N LEU A 169 2.51 -3.12 11.71
CA LEU A 169 3.57 -3.12 10.73
C LEU A 169 3.00 -2.65 9.39
N TYR A 170 3.69 -1.72 8.72
CA TYR A 170 3.40 -1.27 7.36
C TYR A 170 4.52 -1.71 6.43
N LEU A 171 4.21 -2.43 5.38
CA LEU A 171 5.17 -2.83 4.36
C LEU A 171 4.51 -2.94 2.98
N ASN A 172 5.33 -2.75 1.95
CA ASN A 172 4.95 -2.96 0.55
C ASN A 172 5.90 -4.00 -0.05
N SER A 173 5.33 -5.07 -0.62
CA SER A 173 6.12 -6.17 -1.18
C SER A 173 5.37 -6.87 -2.34
N PRO A 174 5.90 -6.81 -3.57
CA PRO A 174 7.15 -6.15 -4.01
C PRO A 174 7.15 -4.65 -3.73
N ASN A 175 8.30 -4.10 -3.37
CA ASN A 175 8.42 -2.77 -2.79
C ASN A 175 8.57 -1.67 -3.86
N ASN A 176 7.84 -0.60 -3.70
CA ASN A 176 8.09 0.67 -4.37
C ASN A 176 8.88 1.59 -3.40
N PRO A 177 10.15 2.00 -3.70
CA PRO A 177 10.75 2.00 -5.04
C PRO A 177 11.80 0.92 -5.29
N THR A 178 12.11 0.04 -4.36
CA THR A 178 13.34 -0.78 -4.39
C THR A 178 13.23 -2.07 -5.22
N GLY A 179 12.01 -2.55 -5.46
CA GLY A 179 11.78 -3.89 -6.03
C GLY A 179 12.06 -5.05 -5.06
N TRP A 180 12.46 -4.75 -3.81
CA TRP A 180 12.64 -5.78 -2.79
C TRP A 180 11.33 -6.55 -2.59
N THR A 181 11.47 -7.87 -2.43
CA THR A 181 10.32 -8.74 -2.17
C THR A 181 10.62 -9.59 -0.94
N VAL A 182 9.68 -9.62 0.01
CA VAL A 182 9.76 -10.48 1.18
C VAL A 182 9.80 -11.95 0.74
N THR A 183 10.71 -12.71 1.30
CA THR A 183 10.76 -14.17 1.08
C THR A 183 9.66 -14.89 1.87
N ARG A 184 9.27 -16.09 1.46
CA ARG A 184 8.28 -16.90 2.21
C ARG A 184 8.75 -17.20 3.64
N ALA A 185 10.05 -17.34 3.85
CA ALA A 185 10.61 -17.58 5.17
C ALA A 185 10.48 -16.35 6.08
N GLU A 186 10.84 -15.17 5.56
CA GLU A 186 10.66 -13.89 6.26
C GLU A 186 9.18 -13.61 6.53
N GLN A 187 8.30 -13.78 5.52
CA GLN A 187 6.86 -13.63 5.65
C GLN A 187 6.31 -14.48 6.79
N LYS A 188 6.68 -15.76 6.85
CA LYS A 188 6.24 -16.68 7.90
C LYS A 188 6.70 -16.20 9.27
N ALA A 189 7.98 -15.83 9.41
CA ALA A 189 8.54 -15.36 10.67
C ALA A 189 7.85 -14.06 11.15
N ILE A 190 7.64 -13.10 10.25
CA ILE A 190 6.93 -11.85 10.52
C ILE A 190 5.48 -12.14 10.98
N LEU A 191 4.76 -12.99 10.24
CA LEU A 191 3.37 -13.33 10.55
C LEU A 191 3.24 -14.01 11.92
N GLU A 192 4.12 -14.97 12.22
CA GLU A 192 4.13 -15.66 13.51
C GLU A 192 4.45 -14.71 14.67
N HIS A 193 5.41 -13.79 14.47
CA HIS A 193 5.75 -12.78 15.45
C HIS A 193 4.60 -11.82 15.70
N CYS A 194 4.01 -11.27 14.64
CA CYS A 194 2.89 -10.34 14.73
C CYS A 194 1.67 -10.99 15.39
N ARG A 195 1.34 -12.23 15.06
CA ARG A 195 0.25 -12.99 15.71
C ARG A 195 0.49 -13.17 17.21
N ARG A 196 1.72 -13.51 17.59
CA ARG A 196 2.09 -13.71 19.02
C ARG A 196 1.91 -12.44 19.85
N HIS A 197 2.16 -11.30 19.25
CA HIS A 197 2.14 -10.00 19.93
C HIS A 197 0.91 -9.14 19.66
N GLY A 198 -0.07 -9.65 18.89
CA GLY A 198 -1.30 -8.92 18.56
C GLY A 198 -1.07 -7.70 17.68
N ILE A 199 -0.10 -7.77 16.74
CA ILE A 199 0.30 -6.69 15.85
C ILE A 199 -0.38 -6.87 14.50
N TRP A 200 -1.05 -5.82 13.99
CA TRP A 200 -1.65 -5.81 12.66
C TRP A 200 -0.56 -5.68 11.58
N ILE A 201 -0.80 -6.29 10.41
CA ILE A 201 0.06 -6.15 9.23
C ILE A 201 -0.74 -5.45 8.14
N PHE A 202 -0.28 -4.27 7.72
CA PHE A 202 -0.72 -3.58 6.52
C PHE A 202 0.24 -3.95 5.39
N ALA A 203 -0.18 -4.91 4.56
CA ALA A 203 0.57 -5.37 3.41
C ALA A 203 0.02 -4.72 2.15
N ASP A 204 0.84 -3.92 1.49
CA ASP A 204 0.54 -3.36 0.18
C ASP A 204 1.12 -4.29 -0.89
N ASP A 205 0.26 -5.07 -1.51
CA ASP A 205 0.58 -6.08 -2.53
C ASP A 205 0.33 -5.56 -3.96
N ALA A 206 0.36 -4.23 -4.18
CA ALA A 206 0.05 -3.61 -5.48
C ALA A 206 0.85 -4.19 -6.65
N TYR A 207 2.04 -4.70 -6.38
CA TYR A 207 2.96 -5.26 -7.38
C TYR A 207 3.09 -6.79 -7.32
N GLU A 208 2.18 -7.50 -6.68
CA GLU A 208 2.27 -8.97 -6.49
C GLU A 208 2.45 -9.75 -7.80
N ARG A 209 1.90 -9.22 -8.91
CA ARG A 209 1.97 -9.83 -10.25
C ARG A 209 3.16 -9.35 -11.08
N LEU A 210 3.92 -8.37 -10.60
CA LEU A 210 5.17 -7.89 -11.20
C LEU A 210 6.38 -8.51 -10.48
N TYR A 211 6.32 -9.83 -10.30
CA TYR A 211 7.31 -10.62 -9.61
C TYR A 211 8.03 -11.55 -10.57
N TYR A 212 9.37 -11.49 -10.58
CA TYR A 212 10.22 -12.23 -11.52
C TYR A 212 10.73 -13.56 -10.95
N GLY A 213 10.25 -13.98 -9.79
CA GLY A 213 10.56 -15.31 -9.24
C GLY A 213 9.81 -16.44 -9.99
N GLU A 214 10.26 -17.68 -9.78
CA GLU A 214 9.75 -18.88 -10.49
C GLU A 214 8.24 -19.07 -10.35
N GLU A 215 7.65 -18.68 -9.24
CA GLU A 215 6.20 -18.82 -8.97
C GLU A 215 5.34 -17.81 -9.74
N GLY A 216 5.95 -16.77 -10.36
CA GLY A 216 5.24 -15.73 -11.13
C GLY A 216 4.29 -14.86 -10.30
N ILE A 217 4.32 -15.01 -8.96
CA ILE A 217 3.57 -14.22 -7.99
C ILE A 217 4.35 -14.08 -6.69
N ALA A 218 4.36 -12.86 -6.14
CA ALA A 218 5.04 -12.60 -4.88
C ALA A 218 4.29 -13.22 -3.67
N PRO A 219 4.99 -13.57 -2.58
CA PRO A 219 4.35 -13.94 -1.33
C PRO A 219 3.43 -12.85 -0.79
N SER A 220 2.20 -13.21 -0.33
CA SER A 220 1.22 -12.31 0.30
C SER A 220 0.88 -12.80 1.70
N PHE A 221 0.60 -11.87 2.67
CA PHE A 221 0.27 -12.16 4.07
C PHE A 221 -1.15 -12.68 4.29
#